data_474d55e94f8525f9468da16876e17485
#
_entry.id   474d55e94f8525f9468da16876e17485
#
_cell.length_a   1.000
_cell.length_b   1.000
_cell.length_c   1.000
_cell.angle_alpha   90.00
_cell.angle_beta   90.00
_cell.angle_gamma   90.00
#
_symmetry.space_group_name_H-M   'P 1'
#
loop_
_entity.id
_entity.type
_entity.pdbx_description
1 polymer ?
#
loop_
_entity_poly.entity_id
_entity_poly.type
_entity_poly.pdbx_seq_one_letter_code
_entity_poly.pdbx_strand_id
1 'polypeptide(L)'
;MNRLKLSIIIKLAGIILVITAAFGIAGCGKSTASTEKVFYYGDTTFNAENDETDVNPHNGYSGWACIRYGVGETLFKYSDTMELEPWLAESYENVDELTWKINLKDGITFTSGRKLDGEAVKECIEHLVAVHKRAAGDLNIERVEAEADTVIITTAKPVPALINYLSDPYGCIIDMQAGITYEGNVSATGPYIAEEIVTDSGLTLVKNQNYWN
;
A
#
# COMPACT_ATOMS: atom_id res chain seq x y z
N MET A 1 -14.07 -69.00 -35.98
CA MET A 1 -13.97 -67.50 -36.01
C MET A 1 -13.24 -67.12 -37.30
N ASN A 2 -13.92 -66.41 -38.20
CA ASN A 2 -13.41 -66.17 -39.56
C ASN A 2 -12.12 -65.32 -39.54
N ARG A 3 -11.09 -65.73 -40.26
CA ARG A 3 -9.79 -65.00 -40.39
C ARG A 3 -9.99 -63.50 -40.75
N LEU A 4 -11.04 -63.20 -41.50
CA LEU A 4 -11.40 -61.82 -41.84
C LEU A 4 -11.77 -60.96 -40.62
N LYS A 5 -12.55 -61.51 -39.67
CA LYS A 5 -12.97 -60.80 -38.45
C LYS A 5 -11.77 -60.53 -37.50
N LEU A 6 -10.83 -61.48 -37.44
CA LEU A 6 -9.60 -61.32 -36.62
C LEU A 6 -8.70 -60.22 -37.20
N SER A 7 -8.56 -60.15 -38.53
CA SER A 7 -7.76 -59.10 -39.19
C SER A 7 -8.35 -57.69 -39.00
N ILE A 8 -9.68 -57.57 -38.98
CA ILE A 8 -10.35 -56.26 -38.74
C ILE A 8 -10.16 -55.85 -37.29
N ILE A 9 -10.26 -56.77 -36.33
CA ILE A 9 -10.06 -56.47 -34.89
C ILE A 9 -8.63 -56.02 -34.62
N ILE A 10 -7.63 -56.65 -35.21
CA ILE A 10 -6.20 -56.28 -35.07
C ILE A 10 -5.93 -54.90 -35.69
N LYS A 11 -6.53 -54.58 -36.83
CA LYS A 11 -6.40 -53.25 -37.45
C LYS A 11 -7.10 -52.15 -36.65
N LEU A 12 -8.29 -52.46 -36.10
CA LEU A 12 -8.98 -51.49 -35.22
C LEU A 12 -8.19 -51.28 -33.90
N ALA A 13 -7.68 -52.31 -33.28
CA ALA A 13 -6.85 -52.19 -32.09
C ALA A 13 -5.55 -51.40 -32.33
N GLY A 14 -4.92 -51.57 -33.52
CA GLY A 14 -3.77 -50.76 -33.91
C GLY A 14 -4.06 -49.30 -34.11
N ILE A 15 -5.24 -48.96 -34.67
CA ILE A 15 -5.67 -47.57 -34.89
C ILE A 15 -6.01 -46.91 -33.55
N ILE A 16 -6.65 -47.61 -32.62
CA ILE A 16 -6.96 -47.09 -31.28
C ILE A 16 -5.66 -46.84 -30.49
N LEU A 17 -4.67 -47.72 -30.60
CA LEU A 17 -3.38 -47.53 -29.91
C LEU A 17 -2.58 -46.33 -30.47
N VAL A 18 -2.65 -46.05 -31.77
CA VAL A 18 -2.02 -44.86 -32.36
C VAL A 18 -2.73 -43.58 -31.98
N ILE A 19 -4.06 -43.59 -31.88
CA ILE A 19 -4.82 -42.43 -31.47
C ILE A 19 -4.57 -42.10 -29.99
N THR A 20 -4.46 -43.10 -29.12
CA THR A 20 -4.11 -42.84 -27.69
C THR A 20 -2.67 -42.35 -27.51
N ALA A 21 -1.72 -42.80 -28.35
CA ALA A 21 -0.36 -42.28 -28.34
C ALA A 21 -0.25 -40.84 -28.87
N ALA A 22 -1.11 -40.47 -29.84
CA ALA A 22 -1.14 -39.08 -30.37
C ALA A 22 -1.77 -38.07 -29.41
N PHE A 23 -2.71 -38.46 -28.53
CA PHE A 23 -3.27 -37.60 -27.52
C PHE A 23 -2.37 -37.45 -26.27
N GLY A 24 -1.44 -38.37 -26.05
CA GLY A 24 -0.52 -38.30 -24.90
C GLY A 24 0.67 -37.33 -25.09
N ILE A 25 0.92 -36.81 -26.29
CA ILE A 25 2.05 -35.92 -26.58
C ILE A 25 1.63 -34.44 -26.68
N ALA A 26 0.32 -34.15 -26.71
CA ALA A 26 -0.20 -32.77 -26.73
C ALA A 26 -0.31 -32.12 -25.34
N GLY A 27 0.12 -32.78 -24.28
CA GLY A 27 -0.01 -32.34 -22.89
C GLY A 27 1.21 -31.60 -22.32
N CYS A 28 2.28 -31.38 -23.07
CA CYS A 28 3.34 -30.45 -22.72
C CYS A 28 3.16 -29.14 -23.46
N GLY A 29 2.02 -28.47 -23.24
CA GLY A 29 1.98 -27.04 -23.38
C GLY A 29 3.06 -26.49 -22.45
N LYS A 30 4.08 -25.82 -22.97
CA LYS A 30 4.88 -24.90 -22.18
C LYS A 30 3.86 -23.91 -21.57
N SER A 31 3.46 -24.18 -20.34
CA SER A 31 3.03 -23.11 -19.44
C SER A 31 4.21 -22.15 -19.47
N THR A 32 4.10 -21.06 -20.18
CA THR A 32 4.82 -19.85 -19.84
C THR A 32 4.27 -19.47 -18.47
N ALA A 33 4.75 -20.15 -17.43
CA ALA A 33 4.61 -19.63 -16.09
C ALA A 33 5.22 -18.24 -16.19
N SER A 34 4.38 -17.21 -16.05
CA SER A 34 4.88 -15.88 -15.81
C SER A 34 5.80 -16.05 -14.63
N THR A 35 7.05 -15.61 -14.76
CA THR A 35 8.02 -15.61 -13.66
C THR A 35 7.70 -14.47 -12.72
N GLU A 36 6.42 -14.22 -12.49
CA GLU A 36 5.94 -13.26 -11.51
C GLU A 36 6.34 -13.78 -10.14
N LYS A 37 7.21 -13.06 -9.50
CA LYS A 37 7.67 -13.40 -8.15
C LYS A 37 6.57 -13.00 -7.18
N VAL A 38 5.86 -13.98 -6.66
CA VAL A 38 4.84 -13.78 -5.62
C VAL A 38 5.47 -14.05 -4.26
N PHE A 39 5.27 -13.14 -3.33
CA PHE A 39 5.65 -13.27 -1.93
C PHE A 39 4.38 -13.33 -1.08
N TYR A 40 4.30 -14.32 -0.17
CA TYR A 40 3.21 -14.47 0.77
C TYR A 40 3.69 -14.08 2.18
N TYR A 41 2.99 -13.15 2.80
CA TYR A 41 3.26 -12.73 4.16
C TYR A 41 2.03 -12.98 5.03
N GLY A 42 2.21 -13.71 6.14
CA GLY A 42 1.14 -13.97 7.10
C GLY A 42 1.11 -12.89 8.18
N ASP A 43 -0.04 -12.28 8.38
CA ASP A 43 -0.30 -11.30 9.44
C ASP A 43 -1.69 -11.52 10.03
N THR A 44 -1.90 -11.05 11.25
CA THR A 44 -3.18 -11.06 11.95
C THR A 44 -3.86 -9.69 11.96
N THR A 45 -3.31 -8.71 11.22
CA THR A 45 -3.79 -7.33 11.24
C THR A 45 -5.17 -7.19 10.59
N PHE A 46 -5.43 -7.88 9.46
CA PHE A 46 -6.72 -7.84 8.78
C PHE A 46 -7.74 -8.75 9.45
N ASN A 47 -8.42 -8.22 10.44
CA ASN A 47 -9.35 -8.95 11.28
C ASN A 47 -10.60 -8.11 11.55
N ALA A 48 -11.79 -8.61 11.15
CA ALA A 48 -13.07 -7.94 11.33
C ALA A 48 -13.42 -7.69 12.81
N GLU A 49 -12.88 -8.49 13.74
CA GLU A 49 -13.14 -8.31 15.18
C GLU A 49 -12.53 -7.00 15.72
N ASN A 50 -11.51 -6.46 15.06
CA ASN A 50 -10.79 -5.26 15.49
C ASN A 50 -11.12 -4.00 14.67
N ASP A 51 -12.08 -4.05 13.74
CA ASP A 51 -12.32 -2.99 12.74
C ASP A 51 -11.08 -2.66 11.87
N GLU A 52 -10.14 -3.60 11.74
CA GLU A 52 -8.88 -3.44 11.02
C GLU A 52 -8.98 -4.11 9.65
N THR A 53 -9.86 -3.59 8.82
CA THR A 53 -10.25 -4.24 7.56
C THR A 53 -9.76 -3.51 6.33
N ASP A 54 -8.95 -2.44 6.50
CA ASP A 54 -8.53 -1.56 5.43
C ASP A 54 -7.06 -1.11 5.54
N VAL A 55 -6.60 -0.31 4.60
CA VAL A 55 -5.27 0.33 4.62
C VAL A 55 -5.38 1.85 4.74
N ASN A 56 -6.51 2.36 5.25
CA ASN A 56 -6.71 3.78 5.47
C ASN A 56 -5.95 4.26 6.71
N PRO A 57 -4.90 5.11 6.60
CA PRO A 57 -4.13 5.56 7.76
C PRO A 57 -4.94 6.44 8.73
N HIS A 58 -6.11 6.94 8.31
CA HIS A 58 -6.99 7.72 9.17
C HIS A 58 -8.00 6.86 9.95
N ASN A 59 -7.98 5.53 9.76
CA ASN A 59 -8.87 4.61 10.45
C ASN A 59 -8.10 3.81 11.52
N GLY A 60 -7.93 4.41 12.70
CA GLY A 60 -7.41 3.71 13.87
C GLY A 60 -6.11 2.96 13.63
N TYR A 61 -6.12 1.65 13.85
CA TYR A 61 -4.93 0.80 13.74
C TYR A 61 -4.56 0.44 12.29
N SER A 62 -5.46 0.62 11.33
CA SER A 62 -5.24 0.35 9.90
C SER A 62 -4.06 1.16 9.31
N GLY A 63 -3.72 2.29 9.91
CA GLY A 63 -2.54 3.07 9.55
C GLY A 63 -1.23 2.28 9.66
N TRP A 64 -1.10 1.40 10.64
CA TRP A 64 0.06 0.53 10.75
C TRP A 64 0.12 -0.50 9.62
N ALA A 65 -1.02 -1.01 9.16
CA ALA A 65 -1.10 -1.88 8.00
C ALA A 65 -0.66 -1.13 6.73
N CYS A 66 -1.15 0.10 6.53
CA CYS A 66 -0.78 0.95 5.40
C CYS A 66 0.74 1.10 5.25
N ILE A 67 1.41 1.44 6.35
CA ILE A 67 2.87 1.64 6.37
C ILE A 67 3.61 0.31 6.25
N ARG A 68 3.24 -0.68 7.06
CA ARG A 68 3.93 -1.99 7.14
C ARG A 68 3.94 -2.72 5.81
N TYR A 69 2.85 -2.63 5.06
CA TYR A 69 2.75 -3.27 3.75
C TYR A 69 3.29 -2.40 2.61
N GLY A 70 3.81 -1.21 2.92
CA GLY A 70 4.43 -0.33 1.94
C GLY A 70 3.42 0.28 0.95
N VAL A 71 2.17 0.45 1.35
CA VAL A 71 1.16 1.20 0.58
C VAL A 71 1.37 2.69 0.78
N GLY A 72 1.46 3.12 2.03
CA GLY A 72 1.71 4.51 2.40
C GLY A 72 3.07 4.73 3.03
N GLU A 73 3.52 5.96 3.00
CA GLU A 73 4.77 6.40 3.62
C GLU A 73 4.53 7.65 4.46
N THR A 74 5.39 7.82 5.47
CA THR A 74 5.29 8.88 6.47
C THR A 74 6.21 10.07 6.13
N LEU A 75 5.94 11.23 6.70
CA LEU A 75 6.81 12.41 6.55
C LEU A 75 8.22 12.13 7.09
N PHE A 76 8.31 11.38 8.17
CA PHE A 76 9.56 10.98 8.83
C PHE A 76 9.56 9.48 9.07
N LYS A 77 10.71 8.89 9.32
CA LYS A 77 10.86 7.48 9.69
C LYS A 77 11.94 7.29 10.75
N TYR A 78 11.97 6.13 11.37
CA TYR A 78 13.11 5.70 12.16
C TYR A 78 14.06 4.86 11.32
N SER A 79 15.38 5.12 11.48
CA SER A 79 16.44 4.27 10.94
C SER A 79 16.53 2.94 11.68
N ASP A 80 17.38 2.03 11.18
CA ASP A 80 17.68 0.76 11.87
C ASP A 80 18.37 0.98 13.23
N THR A 81 18.97 2.15 13.45
CA THR A 81 19.56 2.56 14.73
C THR A 81 18.62 3.36 15.62
N MET A 82 17.31 3.43 15.26
CA MET A 82 16.28 4.17 15.97
C MET A 82 16.51 5.69 16.01
N GLU A 83 17.20 6.22 15.01
CA GLU A 83 17.33 7.65 14.81
C GLU A 83 16.20 8.16 13.91
N LEU A 84 15.61 9.30 14.26
CA LEU A 84 14.54 9.91 13.47
C LEU A 84 15.14 10.59 12.23
N GLU A 85 14.65 10.21 11.07
CA GLU A 85 15.12 10.72 9.77
C GLU A 85 13.96 11.28 8.93
N PRO A 86 14.20 12.33 8.12
CA PRO A 86 13.28 12.74 7.08
C PRO A 86 13.04 11.61 6.08
N TRP A 87 11.76 11.45 5.61
CA TRP A 87 11.42 10.47 4.60
C TRP A 87 10.70 11.10 3.40
N LEU A 88 9.39 11.40 3.46
CA LEU A 88 8.73 12.25 2.46
C LEU A 88 9.13 13.72 2.66
N ALA A 89 9.42 14.12 3.90
CA ALA A 89 10.08 15.38 4.18
C ALA A 89 11.55 15.35 3.72
N GLU A 90 12.08 16.50 3.33
CA GLU A 90 13.51 16.74 3.13
C GLU A 90 14.17 17.25 4.41
N SER A 91 13.47 18.15 5.12
CA SER A 91 13.96 18.76 6.35
C SER A 91 12.81 19.28 7.21
N TYR A 92 13.12 19.60 8.45
CA TYR A 92 12.20 20.28 9.36
C TYR A 92 12.93 21.27 10.27
N GLU A 93 12.17 22.22 10.80
CA GLU A 93 12.63 23.21 11.77
C GLU A 93 11.54 23.44 12.82
N ASN A 94 11.91 23.43 14.08
CA ASN A 94 11.06 23.94 15.14
C ASN A 94 11.30 25.45 15.26
N VAL A 95 10.39 26.24 14.66
CA VAL A 95 10.50 27.70 14.55
C VAL A 95 10.34 28.36 15.93
N ASP A 96 9.42 27.85 16.71
CA ASP A 96 9.15 28.25 18.10
C ASP A 96 8.44 27.10 18.84
N GLU A 97 8.02 27.32 20.09
CA GLU A 97 7.40 26.28 20.94
C GLU A 97 6.11 25.67 20.33
N LEU A 98 5.43 26.37 19.44
CA LEU A 98 4.15 25.97 18.85
C LEU A 98 4.24 25.70 17.35
N THR A 99 5.30 26.15 16.68
CA THR A 99 5.37 26.21 15.21
C THR A 99 6.47 25.31 14.65
N TRP A 100 6.08 24.46 13.75
CA TRP A 100 6.97 23.56 13.00
C TRP A 100 6.88 23.86 11.51
N LYS A 101 8.03 23.95 10.87
CA LYS A 101 8.15 24.10 9.41
C LYS A 101 8.75 22.82 8.83
N ILE A 102 8.10 22.24 7.83
CA ILE A 102 8.49 20.99 7.18
C ILE A 102 8.63 21.26 5.69
N ASN A 103 9.80 21.02 5.11
CA ASN A 103 10.02 21.08 3.68
C ASN A 103 9.91 19.67 3.11
N LEU A 104 9.22 19.50 1.99
CA LEU A 104 8.98 18.24 1.32
C LEU A 104 10.04 17.97 0.25
N LYS A 105 10.32 16.72 -0.02
CA LYS A 105 11.13 16.31 -1.17
C LYS A 105 10.39 16.59 -2.47
N ASP A 106 11.12 17.03 -3.48
CA ASP A 106 10.56 17.21 -4.82
C ASP A 106 10.46 15.88 -5.58
N GLY A 107 9.59 15.85 -6.59
CA GLY A 107 9.45 14.72 -7.52
C GLY A 107 8.66 13.53 -7.01
N ILE A 108 8.11 13.58 -5.82
CA ILE A 108 7.25 12.51 -5.28
C ILE A 108 5.84 12.64 -5.85
N THR A 109 5.26 11.51 -6.27
CA THR A 109 3.88 11.44 -6.73
C THR A 109 3.13 10.32 -6.02
N PHE A 110 1.84 10.54 -5.80
CA PHE A 110 0.91 9.49 -5.39
C PHE A 110 0.65 8.49 -6.51
N THR A 111 0.12 7.34 -6.19
CA THR A 111 -0.33 6.34 -7.18
C THR A 111 -1.45 6.84 -8.09
N SER A 112 -2.18 7.89 -7.70
CA SER A 112 -3.14 8.63 -8.53
C SER A 112 -2.48 9.45 -9.65
N GLY A 113 -1.17 9.72 -9.54
CA GLY A 113 -0.41 10.63 -10.41
C GLY A 113 -0.37 12.08 -9.93
N ARG A 114 -1.09 12.45 -8.86
CA ARG A 114 -0.98 13.77 -8.22
C ARG A 114 0.40 13.94 -7.59
N LYS A 115 0.99 15.15 -7.69
CA LYS A 115 2.22 15.51 -6.96
C LYS A 115 1.96 15.54 -5.46
N LEU A 116 2.93 15.05 -4.67
CA LEU A 116 3.01 15.33 -3.25
C LEU A 116 3.58 16.74 -3.08
N ASP A 117 2.76 17.66 -2.61
CA ASP A 117 3.11 19.05 -2.29
C ASP A 117 2.55 19.47 -0.93
N GLY A 118 2.81 20.70 -0.53
CA GLY A 118 2.34 21.21 0.76
C GLY A 118 0.83 21.15 0.92
N GLU A 119 0.06 21.43 -0.14
CA GLU A 119 -1.41 21.38 -0.07
C GLU A 119 -1.92 19.95 0.11
N ALA A 120 -1.30 18.96 -0.56
CA ALA A 120 -1.66 17.56 -0.37
C ALA A 120 -1.42 17.09 1.07
N VAL A 121 -0.29 17.48 1.66
CA VAL A 121 0.01 17.17 3.07
C VAL A 121 -0.95 17.87 4.01
N LYS A 122 -1.27 19.16 3.77
CA LYS A 122 -2.25 19.91 4.57
C LYS A 122 -3.60 19.24 4.52
N GLU A 123 -4.16 18.97 3.33
CA GLU A 123 -5.47 18.29 3.18
C GLU A 123 -5.50 16.95 3.97
N CYS A 124 -4.41 16.18 3.89
CA CYS A 124 -4.29 14.89 4.57
C CYS A 124 -4.28 15.04 6.10
N ILE A 125 -3.45 15.94 6.65
CA ILE A 125 -3.36 16.18 8.09
C ILE A 125 -4.66 16.76 8.65
N GLU A 126 -5.27 17.73 7.97
CA GLU A 126 -6.54 18.33 8.39
C GLU A 126 -7.65 17.26 8.44
N HIS A 127 -7.73 16.39 7.45
CA HIS A 127 -8.67 15.27 7.44
C HIS A 127 -8.38 14.28 8.59
N LEU A 128 -7.12 13.90 8.78
CA LEU A 128 -6.70 13.01 9.88
C LEU A 128 -7.19 13.56 11.24
N VAL A 129 -6.92 14.83 11.51
CA VAL A 129 -7.32 15.50 12.79
C VAL A 129 -8.84 15.52 12.94
N ALA A 130 -9.58 15.67 11.84
CA ALA A 130 -11.04 15.73 11.87
C ALA A 130 -11.71 14.37 12.14
N VAL A 131 -11.13 13.26 11.66
CA VAL A 131 -11.80 11.95 11.68
C VAL A 131 -11.18 10.93 12.63
N HIS A 132 -9.87 10.99 12.86
CA HIS A 132 -9.17 10.00 13.68
C HIS A 132 -9.43 10.25 15.17
N LYS A 133 -9.92 9.23 15.89
CA LYS A 133 -10.40 9.33 17.30
C LYS A 133 -9.39 9.96 18.28
N ARG A 134 -8.09 9.85 18.02
CA ARG A 134 -7.02 10.28 18.92
C ARG A 134 -6.18 11.43 18.39
N ALA A 135 -6.05 11.56 17.06
CA ALA A 135 -5.09 12.49 16.44
C ALA A 135 -5.25 13.93 16.92
N ALA A 136 -6.48 14.43 17.04
CA ALA A 136 -6.74 15.77 17.53
C ALA A 136 -6.14 16.02 18.92
N GLY A 137 -6.27 15.05 19.84
CA GLY A 137 -5.75 15.13 21.21
C GLY A 137 -4.24 14.93 21.30
N ASP A 138 -3.68 14.05 20.50
CA ASP A 138 -2.25 13.71 20.50
C ASP A 138 -1.43 14.82 19.82
N LEU A 139 -1.86 15.29 18.65
CA LEU A 139 -1.16 16.28 17.86
C LEU A 139 -1.42 17.72 18.27
N ASN A 140 -2.59 18.02 18.85
CA ASN A 140 -3.02 19.36 19.25
C ASN A 140 -2.83 20.42 18.15
N ILE A 141 -3.01 20.05 16.89
CA ILE A 141 -2.87 20.95 15.75
C ILE A 141 -4.00 21.96 15.77
N GLU A 142 -3.65 23.25 15.74
CA GLU A 142 -4.56 24.37 15.60
C GLU A 142 -4.73 24.78 14.13
N ARG A 143 -3.62 24.75 13.37
CA ARG A 143 -3.59 25.19 11.98
C ARG A 143 -2.51 24.47 11.19
N VAL A 144 -2.81 24.21 9.92
CA VAL A 144 -1.85 23.75 8.91
C VAL A 144 -1.88 24.73 7.73
N GLU A 145 -0.74 25.24 7.36
CA GLU A 145 -0.57 26.13 6.20
C GLU A 145 0.37 25.47 5.18
N ALA A 146 0.14 25.75 3.90
CA ALA A 146 0.96 25.23 2.81
C ALA A 146 1.49 26.38 1.95
N GLU A 147 2.78 26.33 1.66
CA GLU A 147 3.47 27.26 0.75
C GLU A 147 4.35 26.45 -0.22
N ALA A 148 3.82 26.18 -1.42
CA ALA A 148 4.45 25.28 -2.40
C ALA A 148 4.77 23.89 -1.77
N ASP A 149 6.05 23.54 -1.64
CA ASP A 149 6.52 22.29 -1.07
C ASP A 149 6.88 22.41 0.44
N THR A 150 6.35 23.43 1.12
CA THR A 150 6.55 23.67 2.55
C THR A 150 5.22 23.59 3.28
N VAL A 151 5.22 22.91 4.44
CA VAL A 151 4.09 22.80 5.37
C VAL A 151 4.47 23.49 6.67
N ILE A 152 3.58 24.34 7.19
CA ILE A 152 3.73 24.98 8.49
C ILE A 152 2.61 24.48 9.38
N ILE A 153 2.98 23.84 10.49
CA ILE A 153 2.05 23.29 11.48
C ILE A 153 2.15 24.13 12.75
N THR A 154 1.03 24.73 13.17
CA THR A 154 0.91 25.42 14.44
C THR A 154 0.05 24.59 15.39
N THR A 155 0.53 24.37 16.61
CA THR A 155 -0.15 23.61 17.66
C THR A 155 -0.75 24.55 18.71
N ALA A 156 -1.88 24.17 19.30
CA ALA A 156 -2.57 24.96 20.35
C ALA A 156 -1.80 24.98 21.69
N LYS A 157 -0.87 24.05 21.86
CA LYS A 157 0.04 23.97 23.01
C LYS A 157 1.34 23.29 22.56
N PRO A 158 2.47 23.43 23.30
CA PRO A 158 3.73 22.79 22.92
C PRO A 158 3.58 21.27 22.77
N VAL A 159 4.01 20.74 21.60
CA VAL A 159 4.07 19.32 21.30
C VAL A 159 5.50 18.97 20.84
N PRO A 160 6.46 18.81 21.78
CA PRO A 160 7.87 18.57 21.43
C PRO A 160 8.08 17.29 20.61
N ALA A 161 7.17 16.32 20.72
CA ALA A 161 7.21 15.05 20.02
C ALA A 161 6.45 15.08 18.67
N LEU A 162 6.08 16.24 18.12
CA LEU A 162 5.28 16.31 16.90
C LEU A 162 5.92 15.55 15.75
N ILE A 163 7.22 15.71 15.53
CA ILE A 163 7.94 15.01 14.44
C ILE A 163 7.96 13.49 14.65
N ASN A 164 8.02 13.03 15.91
CA ASN A 164 7.92 11.61 16.23
C ASN A 164 6.53 11.06 15.90
N TYR A 165 5.46 11.80 16.20
CA TYR A 165 4.10 11.43 15.77
C TYR A 165 3.96 11.37 14.25
N LEU A 166 4.67 12.24 13.52
CA LEU A 166 4.66 12.26 12.06
C LEU A 166 5.59 11.21 11.41
N SER A 167 6.27 10.38 12.19
CA SER A 167 6.95 9.16 11.74
C SER A 167 6.11 7.89 11.92
N ASP A 168 4.98 8.02 12.60
CA ASP A 168 3.96 7.00 12.83
C ASP A 168 2.77 7.16 11.85
N PRO A 169 1.72 6.36 11.92
CA PRO A 169 0.55 6.47 11.04
C PRO A 169 -0.05 7.88 10.87
N TYR A 170 0.08 8.74 11.86
CA TYR A 170 -0.37 10.13 11.75
C TYR A 170 0.39 10.94 10.68
N GLY A 171 1.61 10.56 10.39
CA GLY A 171 2.41 11.18 9.33
C GLY A 171 2.31 10.47 7.99
N CYS A 172 1.50 9.44 7.86
CA CYS A 172 1.26 8.75 6.61
C CYS A 172 0.41 9.61 5.67
N ILE A 173 0.97 9.99 4.53
CA ILE A 173 0.33 10.93 3.62
C ILE A 173 -0.35 10.19 2.48
N ILE A 174 -1.65 10.46 2.30
CA ILE A 174 -2.47 9.93 1.21
C ILE A 174 -3.09 11.07 0.40
N ASP A 175 -3.43 10.79 -0.86
CA ASP A 175 -4.09 11.75 -1.73
C ASP A 175 -5.58 11.87 -1.39
N MET A 176 -5.94 12.94 -0.69
CA MET A 176 -7.33 13.20 -0.31
C MET A 176 -8.23 13.53 -1.50
N GLN A 177 -7.68 13.99 -2.62
CA GLN A 177 -8.47 14.25 -3.83
C GLN A 177 -8.82 12.97 -4.59
N ALA A 178 -7.98 11.92 -4.51
CA ALA A 178 -8.33 10.59 -5.00
C ALA A 178 -9.40 9.92 -4.13
N GLY A 179 -9.51 10.36 -2.87
CA GLY A 179 -10.44 9.82 -1.90
C GLY A 179 -10.02 8.48 -1.31
N ILE A 180 -10.86 7.99 -0.39
CA ILE A 180 -10.72 6.68 0.24
C ILE A 180 -11.86 5.82 -0.29
N THR A 181 -11.58 4.64 -0.83
CA THR A 181 -12.64 3.76 -1.35
C THR A 181 -13.49 3.20 -0.23
N TYR A 182 -14.64 2.62 -0.59
CA TYR A 182 -15.52 1.97 0.40
C TYR A 182 -14.81 0.81 1.12
N GLU A 183 -13.93 0.10 0.41
CA GLU A 183 -13.09 -0.98 0.96
C GLU A 183 -11.91 -0.44 1.78
N GLY A 184 -11.75 0.87 1.89
CA GLY A 184 -10.67 1.51 2.65
C GLY A 184 -9.32 1.50 1.93
N ASN A 185 -9.31 1.37 0.59
CA ASN A 185 -8.09 1.54 -0.20
C ASN A 185 -7.79 3.02 -0.43
N VAL A 186 -6.51 3.35 -0.55
CA VAL A 186 -6.02 4.72 -0.64
C VAL A 186 -5.00 4.87 -1.77
N SER A 187 -4.91 6.09 -2.31
CA SER A 187 -3.79 6.50 -3.17
C SER A 187 -2.69 7.11 -2.30
N ALA A 188 -1.53 6.48 -2.29
CA ALA A 188 -0.40 6.88 -1.45
C ALA A 188 0.92 6.83 -2.25
N THR A 189 2.05 6.99 -1.59
CA THR A 189 3.36 7.17 -2.23
C THR A 189 4.22 5.92 -2.24
N GLY A 190 3.80 4.86 -1.58
CA GLY A 190 4.62 3.68 -1.29
C GLY A 190 4.98 2.80 -2.48
N PRO A 191 5.90 1.83 -2.28
CA PRO A 191 6.36 0.90 -3.32
C PRO A 191 5.30 -0.09 -3.78
N TYR A 192 4.20 -0.23 -3.06
CA TYR A 192 3.10 -1.13 -3.39
C TYR A 192 1.75 -0.41 -3.45
N ILE A 193 0.87 -0.97 -4.25
CA ILE A 193 -0.53 -0.54 -4.41
C ILE A 193 -1.40 -1.68 -3.89
N ALA A 194 -2.36 -1.38 -3.02
CA ALA A 194 -3.37 -2.34 -2.62
C ALA A 194 -4.36 -2.52 -3.79
N GLU A 195 -4.43 -3.72 -4.35
CA GLU A 195 -5.29 -4.04 -5.49
C GLU A 195 -6.61 -4.65 -5.01
N GLU A 196 -6.55 -5.53 -4.02
CA GLU A 196 -7.71 -6.20 -3.45
C GLU A 196 -7.56 -6.32 -1.94
N ILE A 197 -8.60 -5.96 -1.21
CA ILE A 197 -8.69 -6.11 0.24
C ILE A 197 -9.88 -7.03 0.54
N VAL A 198 -9.61 -8.18 1.16
CA VAL A 198 -10.63 -9.15 1.56
C VAL A 198 -10.56 -9.37 3.06
N THR A 199 -11.56 -8.83 3.77
CA THR A 199 -11.68 -8.97 5.23
C THR A 199 -11.55 -10.43 5.66
N ASP A 200 -10.82 -10.69 6.75
CA ASP A 200 -10.53 -12.03 7.30
C ASP A 200 -9.80 -12.99 6.34
N SER A 201 -9.34 -12.51 5.20
CA SER A 201 -8.64 -13.33 4.20
C SER A 201 -7.27 -12.78 3.86
N GLY A 202 -7.20 -11.54 3.39
CA GLY A 202 -5.92 -10.96 3.00
C GLY A 202 -6.00 -9.72 2.13
N LEU A 203 -4.82 -9.30 1.74
CA LEU A 203 -4.56 -8.12 0.93
C LEU A 203 -3.68 -8.54 -0.24
N THR A 204 -4.11 -8.22 -1.46
CA THR A 204 -3.28 -8.36 -2.66
C THR A 204 -2.60 -7.03 -2.95
N LEU A 205 -1.28 -7.08 -3.02
CA LEU A 205 -0.45 -5.92 -3.34
C LEU A 205 0.23 -6.12 -4.69
N VAL A 206 0.25 -5.08 -5.50
CA VAL A 206 1.03 -5.03 -6.73
C VAL A 206 2.11 -3.96 -6.62
N LYS A 207 3.21 -4.17 -7.34
CA LYS A 207 4.33 -3.23 -7.32
C LYS A 207 3.92 -1.89 -7.94
N ASN A 208 4.20 -0.78 -7.25
CA ASN A 208 4.12 0.55 -7.83
C ASN A 208 5.27 0.74 -8.82
N GLN A 209 4.95 0.77 -10.13
CA GLN A 209 5.96 0.91 -11.18
C GLN A 209 6.57 2.33 -11.26
N ASN A 210 5.90 3.31 -10.66
CA ASN A 210 6.30 4.71 -10.62
C ASN A 210 6.79 5.13 -9.22
N TYR A 211 7.26 4.15 -8.41
CA TYR A 211 7.78 4.46 -7.09
C TYR A 211 8.98 5.40 -7.19
N TRP A 212 8.98 6.43 -6.36
CA TRP A 212 9.90 7.56 -6.41
C TRP A 212 11.32 7.26 -5.87
N ASN A 213 11.50 6.17 -5.09
CA ASN A 213 12.75 5.82 -4.41
C ASN A 213 13.29 4.45 -4.84
#